data_84ca1b556f032e06116c9cf8750da573
#
_entry.id   84ca1b556f032e06116c9cf8750da573
#
_cell.length_a   1.000
_cell.length_b   1.000
_cell.length_c   1.000
_cell.angle_alpha   90.00
_cell.angle_beta   90.00
_cell.angle_gamma   90.00
#
_symmetry.space_group_name_H-M   'P 1'
#
loop_
_entity.id
_entity.type
_entity.pdbx_description
1 polymer ?
#
loop_
_entity_poly.entity_id
_entity_poly.type
_entity_poly.pdbx_seq_one_letter_code
_entity_poly.pdbx_strand_id
1 'polypeptide(L)'
;MPYVASIGTYLPCWGAPRHRVAGDDEDAITLAVEAGRAALIASGAVERVVLVSRDMPLLESSNAAVLLAGLGLDPELEVDERLGGAPATLDAVSSARPRTLIIGTDLDPAGAAAILTAERGLQVRTAARVARSLPVRTRNATGDVHDYGDPRLLHERGLVASLAAAWLDTPAAVAGVEHERAVELCIGEPPPLPTTGASASLFALAGMVDAGTTGPLVAVEQASLSGVTVSGGVAELHRREPPARPAPVGTYLEGADIPISLAAYERAFEAKTRWEAGRFAESDEMDFPPRYRLAEDGALASDYELIPLPRTGTVYTETTVHMPVPGLRTPYSLVIVELDGVDVRALMKVTGAEPGTVDIGARGRLALRRVAVRSGVPDYGYMFEPERVAA
;
A
#
# COMPACT_ATOMS: atom_id res chain seq x y z
N MET A 1 16.77 10.71 -17.32
CA MET A 1 15.99 11.57 -16.41
C MET A 1 14.61 10.98 -16.33
N PRO A 2 14.09 10.70 -15.16
CA PRO A 2 12.73 10.15 -15.03
C PRO A 2 11.67 11.24 -15.26
N TYR A 3 10.58 10.81 -15.88
CA TYR A 3 9.35 11.55 -15.99
C TYR A 3 8.27 10.79 -15.22
N VAL A 4 7.44 11.49 -14.46
CA VAL A 4 6.30 10.93 -13.75
C VAL A 4 5.05 11.09 -14.60
N ALA A 5 4.41 9.98 -14.95
CA ALA A 5 3.16 9.97 -15.71
C ALA A 5 1.94 10.09 -14.81
N SER A 6 1.97 9.37 -13.68
CA SER A 6 0.86 9.34 -12.73
C SER A 6 1.34 9.23 -11.28
N ILE A 7 0.50 9.70 -10.39
CA ILE A 7 0.68 9.62 -8.94
C ILE A 7 -0.60 9.04 -8.36
N GLY A 8 -0.47 8.03 -7.50
CA GLY A 8 -1.57 7.46 -6.72
C GLY A 8 -1.33 7.69 -5.24
N THR A 9 -2.35 8.10 -4.50
CA THR A 9 -2.24 8.23 -3.04
C THR A 9 -3.32 7.39 -2.34
N TYR A 10 -3.01 6.92 -1.15
CA TYR A 10 -3.92 6.19 -0.29
C TYR A 10 -3.76 6.61 1.16
N LEU A 11 -4.88 6.88 1.81
CA LEU A 11 -4.95 7.03 3.26
C LEU A 11 -6.00 6.07 3.83
N PRO A 12 -5.68 5.32 4.91
CA PRO A 12 -6.69 4.57 5.64
C PRO A 12 -7.85 5.48 6.08
N CYS A 13 -9.03 4.91 6.23
CA CYS A 13 -10.19 5.69 6.68
C CYS A 13 -10.21 5.94 8.20
N TRP A 14 -9.32 5.27 8.95
CA TRP A 14 -9.31 5.32 10.41
C TRP A 14 -8.38 6.39 10.96
N GLY A 15 -8.71 6.92 12.16
CA GLY A 15 -7.91 7.91 12.85
C GLY A 15 -8.44 9.35 12.71
N ALA A 16 -7.54 10.32 12.87
CA ALA A 16 -7.82 11.75 12.69
C ALA A 16 -7.44 12.24 11.29
N PRO A 17 -7.96 13.38 10.82
CA PRO A 17 -7.64 13.93 9.50
C PRO A 17 -6.15 14.07 9.20
N ARG A 18 -5.37 14.46 10.22
CA ARG A 18 -3.91 14.66 10.10
C ARG A 18 -3.08 13.51 10.67
N HIS A 19 -3.71 12.49 11.22
CA HIS A 19 -3.03 11.31 11.76
C HIS A 19 -3.89 10.08 11.49
N ARG A 20 -3.64 9.44 10.35
CA ARG A 20 -4.32 8.20 9.98
C ARG A 20 -3.68 7.01 10.66
N VAL A 21 -4.48 6.02 10.93
CA VAL A 21 -4.08 4.76 11.56
C VAL A 21 -4.46 3.62 10.63
N ALA A 22 -3.56 2.68 10.42
CA ALA A 22 -3.85 1.47 9.68
C ALA A 22 -4.94 0.65 10.41
N GLY A 23 -5.87 0.09 9.66
CA GLY A 23 -6.83 -0.87 10.19
C GLY A 23 -6.14 -2.17 10.64
N ASP A 24 -6.84 -2.98 11.45
CA ASP A 24 -6.31 -4.28 11.90
C ASP A 24 -6.00 -5.23 10.73
N ASP A 25 -6.62 -5.00 9.60
CA ASP A 25 -6.49 -5.74 8.34
C ASP A 25 -5.54 -5.07 7.33
N GLU A 26 -4.90 -3.98 7.72
CA GLU A 26 -3.96 -3.23 6.89
C GLU A 26 -2.53 -3.36 7.40
N ASP A 27 -1.58 -3.32 6.49
CA ASP A 27 -0.14 -3.24 6.72
C ASP A 27 0.57 -2.54 5.55
N ALA A 28 1.90 -2.46 5.58
CA ALA A 28 2.64 -1.77 4.55
C ALA A 28 2.38 -2.30 3.13
N ILE A 29 2.13 -3.61 2.97
CA ILE A 29 1.88 -4.21 1.65
C ILE A 29 0.47 -3.87 1.16
N THR A 30 -0.53 -3.96 2.02
CA THR A 30 -1.91 -3.63 1.65
C THR A 30 -2.07 -2.15 1.32
N LEU A 31 -1.40 -1.25 2.07
CA LEU A 31 -1.33 0.18 1.75
C LEU A 31 -0.62 0.42 0.42
N ALA A 32 0.50 -0.30 0.16
CA ALA A 32 1.23 -0.21 -1.10
C ALA A 32 0.37 -0.60 -2.30
N VAL A 33 -0.41 -1.67 -2.18
CA VAL A 33 -1.34 -2.12 -3.22
C VAL A 33 -2.39 -1.05 -3.52
N GLU A 34 -2.97 -0.42 -2.51
CA GLU A 34 -3.98 0.63 -2.70
C GLU A 34 -3.42 1.85 -3.43
N ALA A 35 -2.27 2.37 -3.02
CA ALA A 35 -1.61 3.51 -3.67
C ALA A 35 -1.11 3.14 -5.08
N GLY A 36 -0.51 1.95 -5.24
CA GLY A 36 -0.04 1.47 -6.53
C GLY A 36 -1.17 1.31 -7.54
N ARG A 37 -2.29 0.71 -7.13
CA ARG A 37 -3.50 0.61 -7.99
C ARG A 37 -4.07 1.96 -8.37
N ALA A 38 -4.02 2.95 -7.49
CA ALA A 38 -4.41 4.32 -7.82
C ALA A 38 -3.48 4.91 -8.89
N ALA A 39 -2.16 4.73 -8.77
CA ALA A 39 -1.21 5.19 -9.78
C ALA A 39 -1.35 4.47 -11.14
N LEU A 40 -1.84 3.22 -11.15
CA LEU A 40 -2.03 2.40 -12.36
C LEU A 40 -3.36 2.64 -13.08
N ILE A 41 -4.24 3.51 -12.59
CA ILE A 41 -5.48 3.93 -13.30
C ILE A 41 -5.12 4.58 -14.64
N ALA A 42 -4.09 5.42 -14.66
CA ALA A 42 -3.48 5.88 -15.89
C ALA A 42 -2.76 4.70 -16.57
N SER A 43 -3.32 4.17 -17.62
CA SER A 43 -2.82 2.99 -18.34
C SER A 43 -1.34 3.13 -18.71
N GLY A 44 -0.49 2.29 -18.14
CA GLY A 44 0.93 2.20 -18.44
C GLY A 44 1.46 0.82 -18.13
N ALA A 45 2.31 0.29 -19.02
CA ALA A 45 3.02 -0.96 -18.74
C ALA A 45 4.01 -0.74 -17.57
N VAL A 46 4.05 -1.68 -16.64
CA VAL A 46 5.04 -1.73 -15.57
C VAL A 46 6.08 -2.78 -15.93
N GLU A 47 7.35 -2.43 -15.83
CA GLU A 47 8.48 -3.33 -16.07
C GLU A 47 9.27 -3.61 -14.78
N ARG A 48 9.09 -2.78 -13.75
CA ARG A 48 9.75 -2.90 -12.47
C ARG A 48 8.92 -2.26 -11.37
N VAL A 49 9.00 -2.81 -10.16
CA VAL A 49 8.42 -2.22 -8.96
C VAL A 49 9.52 -1.91 -7.94
N VAL A 50 9.45 -0.76 -7.29
CA VAL A 50 10.30 -0.40 -6.16
C VAL A 50 9.39 -0.08 -4.98
N LEU A 51 9.50 -0.87 -3.91
CA LEU A 51 8.78 -0.65 -2.66
C LEU A 51 9.74 -0.11 -1.61
N VAL A 52 9.40 1.02 -1.01
CA VAL A 52 10.17 1.63 0.07
C VAL A 52 9.32 1.70 1.33
N SER A 53 9.79 1.12 2.42
CA SER A 53 9.14 1.19 3.72
C SER A 53 10.12 0.90 4.84
N ARG A 54 9.81 1.32 6.06
CA ARG A 54 10.48 0.84 7.29
C ARG A 54 9.72 -0.31 7.95
N ASP A 55 8.50 -0.55 7.49
CA ASP A 55 7.50 -1.40 8.15
C ASP A 55 7.15 -2.62 7.29
N MET A 56 8.15 -3.17 6.57
CA MET A 56 7.98 -4.40 5.79
C MET A 56 7.52 -5.54 6.71
N PRO A 57 6.43 -6.24 6.39
CA PRO A 57 5.94 -7.35 7.23
C PRO A 57 6.86 -8.57 7.22
N LEU A 58 7.59 -8.80 6.13
CA LEU A 58 8.60 -9.84 6.01
C LEU A 58 9.97 -9.19 5.77
N LEU A 59 10.93 -9.46 6.65
CA LEU A 59 12.31 -8.95 6.54
C LEU A 59 13.28 -10.02 6.03
N GLU A 60 13.01 -11.29 6.32
CA GLU A 60 13.81 -12.44 5.92
C GLU A 60 13.32 -13.11 4.64
N SER A 61 12.15 -12.69 4.15
CA SER A 61 11.51 -13.22 2.95
C SER A 61 10.95 -12.08 2.09
N SER A 62 10.67 -12.37 0.82
CA SER A 62 10.15 -11.37 -0.11
C SER A 62 8.65 -11.09 0.12
N ASN A 63 8.29 -9.82 0.05
CA ASN A 63 6.92 -9.35 0.01
C ASN A 63 6.37 -9.25 -1.44
N ALA A 64 7.22 -9.48 -2.42
CA ALA A 64 6.95 -9.24 -3.84
C ALA A 64 5.73 -10.02 -4.37
N ALA A 65 5.59 -11.30 -4.03
CA ALA A 65 4.51 -12.14 -4.55
C ALA A 65 3.12 -11.56 -4.22
N VAL A 66 2.91 -11.16 -2.96
CA VAL A 66 1.65 -10.57 -2.51
C VAL A 66 1.44 -9.18 -3.12
N LEU A 67 2.50 -8.37 -3.19
CA LEU A 67 2.45 -7.04 -3.80
C LEU A 67 2.03 -7.11 -5.27
N LEU A 68 2.71 -7.94 -6.08
CA LEU A 68 2.43 -8.11 -7.51
C LEU A 68 1.02 -8.67 -7.74
N ALA A 69 0.62 -9.67 -6.96
CA ALA A 69 -0.73 -10.24 -7.02
C ALA A 69 -1.81 -9.19 -6.69
N GLY A 70 -1.61 -8.41 -5.63
CA GLY A 70 -2.51 -7.32 -5.25
C GLY A 70 -2.64 -6.25 -6.32
N LEU A 71 -1.53 -5.89 -6.96
CA LEU A 71 -1.49 -4.94 -8.08
C LEU A 71 -2.07 -5.50 -9.38
N GLY A 72 -2.17 -6.82 -9.51
CA GLY A 72 -2.57 -7.49 -10.76
C GLY A 72 -1.47 -7.44 -11.82
N LEU A 73 -0.21 -7.46 -11.39
CA LEU A 73 0.96 -7.44 -12.23
C LEU A 73 1.53 -8.85 -12.45
N ASP A 74 2.38 -8.97 -13.48
CA ASP A 74 3.07 -10.22 -13.81
C ASP A 74 3.94 -10.68 -12.61
N PRO A 75 3.84 -11.96 -12.18
CA PRO A 75 4.63 -12.50 -11.08
C PRO A 75 6.15 -12.53 -11.35
N GLU A 76 6.57 -12.45 -12.60
CA GLU A 76 7.98 -12.45 -13.03
C GLU A 76 8.63 -11.07 -12.96
N LEU A 77 7.87 -10.00 -12.65
CA LEU A 77 8.42 -8.65 -12.58
C LEU A 77 9.45 -8.50 -11.45
N GLU A 78 10.51 -7.78 -11.77
CA GLU A 78 11.53 -7.40 -10.77
C GLU A 78 10.93 -6.47 -9.70
N VAL A 79 11.09 -6.84 -8.44
CA VAL A 79 10.69 -6.03 -7.29
C VAL A 79 11.92 -5.72 -6.43
N ASP A 80 12.24 -4.44 -6.29
CA ASP A 80 13.20 -3.94 -5.32
C ASP A 80 12.49 -3.59 -4.01
N GLU A 81 12.87 -4.23 -2.94
CA GLU A 81 12.41 -3.89 -1.59
C GLU A 81 13.49 -3.11 -0.85
N ARG A 82 13.20 -1.87 -0.43
CA ARG A 82 14.16 -0.98 0.21
C ARG A 82 13.69 -0.57 1.60
N LEU A 83 14.51 -0.81 2.60
CA LEU A 83 14.30 -0.25 3.92
C LEU A 83 14.75 1.23 3.92
N GLY A 84 13.84 2.14 4.29
CA GLY A 84 14.15 3.56 4.36
C GLY A 84 12.93 4.45 4.47
N GLY A 85 13.18 5.73 4.64
CA GLY A 85 12.15 6.76 4.69
C GLY A 85 12.15 7.68 3.47
N ALA A 86 11.74 8.94 3.66
CA ALA A 86 11.55 9.91 2.59
C ALA A 86 12.75 10.09 1.64
N PRO A 87 14.02 10.17 2.09
CA PRO A 87 15.16 10.28 1.19
C PRO A 87 15.34 9.05 0.30
N ALA A 88 15.11 7.83 0.83
CA ALA A 88 15.26 6.59 0.08
C ALA A 88 14.24 6.51 -1.06
N THR A 89 13.02 6.98 -0.81
CA THR A 89 11.96 7.05 -1.83
C THR A 89 12.30 8.09 -2.90
N LEU A 90 12.75 9.28 -2.52
CA LEU A 90 13.12 10.32 -3.48
C LEU A 90 14.34 9.93 -4.32
N ASP A 91 15.28 9.18 -3.75
CA ASP A 91 16.38 8.56 -4.47
C ASP A 91 15.91 7.53 -5.49
N ALA A 92 14.92 6.70 -5.12
CA ALA A 92 14.31 5.75 -6.05
C ALA A 92 13.68 6.48 -7.24
N VAL A 93 12.93 7.57 -6.98
CA VAL A 93 12.32 8.41 -8.02
C VAL A 93 13.38 8.99 -8.95
N SER A 94 14.42 9.60 -8.39
CA SER A 94 15.44 10.31 -9.16
C SER A 94 16.32 9.40 -10.02
N SER A 95 16.41 8.11 -9.66
CA SER A 95 17.20 7.10 -10.36
C SER A 95 16.35 6.13 -11.21
N ALA A 96 15.04 6.33 -11.25
CA ALA A 96 14.13 5.44 -11.95
C ALA A 96 14.31 5.44 -13.47
N ARG A 97 14.05 4.29 -14.06
CA ARG A 97 13.84 4.13 -15.50
C ARG A 97 12.36 4.35 -15.84
N PRO A 98 12.02 4.63 -17.10
CA PRO A 98 10.61 4.57 -17.51
C PRO A 98 9.96 3.24 -17.16
N ARG A 99 8.63 3.27 -16.95
CA ARG A 99 7.81 2.09 -16.58
C ARG A 99 8.16 1.45 -15.25
N THR A 100 8.74 2.24 -14.33
CA THR A 100 8.97 1.82 -12.95
C THR A 100 7.83 2.34 -12.07
N LEU A 101 7.17 1.45 -11.35
CA LEU A 101 6.23 1.80 -10.28
C LEU A 101 7.01 1.93 -8.98
N ILE A 102 7.01 3.11 -8.38
CA ILE A 102 7.69 3.37 -7.10
C ILE A 102 6.64 3.65 -6.06
N ILE A 103 6.70 2.94 -4.94
CA ILE A 103 5.71 3.01 -3.86
C ILE A 103 6.43 3.29 -2.54
N GLY A 104 5.94 4.27 -1.80
CA GLY A 104 6.35 4.54 -0.42
C GLY A 104 5.21 4.26 0.54
N THR A 105 5.48 3.59 1.69
CA THR A 105 4.46 3.28 2.70
C THR A 105 4.94 3.55 4.10
N ASP A 106 4.02 4.01 4.94
CA ASP A 106 4.23 4.29 6.36
C ASP A 106 3.03 3.76 7.16
N LEU A 107 3.28 3.27 8.39
CA LEU A 107 2.23 2.78 9.28
C LEU A 107 1.89 3.75 10.43
N ASP A 108 2.77 4.72 10.72
CA ASP A 108 2.55 5.71 11.79
C ASP A 108 3.22 7.06 11.45
N PRO A 109 2.46 8.10 11.07
CA PRO A 109 1.07 8.05 10.61
C PRO A 109 0.90 7.19 9.36
N ALA A 110 -0.25 6.48 9.26
CA ALA A 110 -0.48 5.53 8.17
C ALA A 110 -0.83 6.21 6.85
N GLY A 111 -0.16 5.80 5.78
CA GLY A 111 -0.41 6.25 4.43
C GLY A 111 0.53 5.63 3.41
N ALA A 112 0.14 5.68 2.17
CA ALA A 112 0.95 5.23 1.04
C ALA A 112 0.78 6.15 -0.16
N ALA A 113 1.85 6.29 -0.92
CA ALA A 113 1.79 6.98 -2.21
C ALA A 113 2.66 6.23 -3.22
N ALA A 114 2.29 6.31 -4.48
CA ALA A 114 2.97 5.65 -5.58
C ALA A 114 3.08 6.57 -6.79
N ILE A 115 4.12 6.38 -7.60
CA ILE A 115 4.26 7.02 -8.90
C ILE A 115 4.57 5.97 -9.97
N LEU A 116 4.08 6.20 -11.16
CA LEU A 116 4.48 5.47 -12.36
C LEU A 116 5.36 6.39 -13.23
N THR A 117 6.56 5.93 -13.57
CA THR A 117 7.46 6.67 -14.47
C THR A 117 7.22 6.31 -15.92
N ALA A 118 7.48 7.23 -16.82
CA ALA A 118 7.31 7.06 -18.28
C ALA A 118 8.39 7.81 -19.06
N GLU A 119 8.28 7.77 -20.39
CA GLU A 119 9.12 8.55 -21.31
C GLU A 119 8.75 10.06 -21.35
N ARG A 120 7.56 10.41 -20.87
CA ARG A 120 7.00 11.76 -20.84
C ARG A 120 6.20 11.97 -19.57
N GLY A 121 6.03 13.21 -19.14
CA GLY A 121 5.26 13.58 -17.95
C GLY A 121 5.93 14.71 -17.18
N LEU A 122 5.68 14.77 -15.89
CA LEU A 122 6.32 15.70 -14.98
C LEU A 122 7.80 15.33 -14.83
N GLN A 123 8.68 16.27 -15.14
CA GLN A 123 10.13 16.02 -15.08
C GLN A 123 10.65 16.10 -13.65
N VAL A 124 11.42 15.09 -13.25
CA VAL A 124 12.10 15.04 -11.95
C VAL A 124 13.59 14.82 -12.20
N ARG A 125 14.42 15.76 -11.74
CA ARG A 125 15.88 15.73 -11.92
C ARG A 125 16.60 15.75 -10.58
N THR A 126 17.56 14.85 -10.37
CA THR A 126 18.42 14.87 -9.17
C THR A 126 19.10 16.24 -9.03
N ALA A 127 19.02 16.81 -7.84
CA ALA A 127 19.63 18.10 -7.49
C ALA A 127 20.72 17.95 -6.41
N ALA A 128 20.47 17.11 -5.38
CA ALA A 128 21.45 16.88 -4.32
C ALA A 128 21.29 15.48 -3.72
N ARG A 129 22.36 14.99 -3.14
CA ARG A 129 22.37 13.79 -2.29
C ARG A 129 23.40 13.98 -1.19
N VAL A 130 22.98 13.79 0.06
CA VAL A 130 23.85 13.85 1.23
C VAL A 130 23.59 12.59 2.06
N ALA A 131 24.64 11.85 2.36
CA ALA A 131 24.60 10.72 3.27
C ALA A 131 25.68 10.93 4.35
N ARG A 132 25.24 11.13 5.59
CA ARG A 132 26.12 11.36 6.74
C ARG A 132 25.74 10.39 7.86
N SER A 133 26.70 10.06 8.70
CA SER A 133 26.45 9.16 9.81
C SER A 133 25.79 9.91 10.99
N LEU A 134 24.55 9.53 11.29
CA LEU A 134 23.83 9.93 12.49
C LEU A 134 22.85 8.80 12.86
N PRO A 135 23.35 7.66 13.39
CA PRO A 135 22.50 6.53 13.71
C PRO A 135 21.73 6.82 15.01
N VAL A 136 20.49 7.27 14.90
CA VAL A 136 19.59 7.54 16.04
C VAL A 136 18.54 6.48 16.22
N ARG A 137 18.25 5.68 15.17
CA ARG A 137 17.29 4.59 15.23
C ARG A 137 17.92 3.31 14.69
N THR A 138 17.74 2.21 15.41
CA THR A 138 18.25 0.90 15.01
C THR A 138 17.25 -0.20 15.33
N ARG A 139 17.33 -1.29 14.58
CA ARG A 139 16.60 -2.53 14.86
C ARG A 139 17.61 -3.62 15.10
N ASN A 140 17.51 -4.32 16.23
CA ASN A 140 18.39 -5.43 16.55
C ASN A 140 17.95 -6.74 15.85
N ALA A 141 18.73 -7.81 16.03
CA ALA A 141 18.43 -9.13 15.45
C ALA A 141 17.13 -9.76 15.97
N THR A 142 16.64 -9.36 17.14
CA THR A 142 15.37 -9.81 17.72
C THR A 142 14.17 -8.98 17.26
N GLY A 143 14.41 -7.96 16.41
CA GLY A 143 13.40 -7.10 15.88
C GLY A 143 13.06 -5.89 16.76
N ASP A 144 13.66 -5.76 17.95
CA ASP A 144 13.42 -4.62 18.82
C ASP A 144 13.95 -3.33 18.20
N VAL A 145 13.14 -2.28 18.24
CA VAL A 145 13.51 -0.96 17.74
C VAL A 145 14.00 -0.09 18.91
N HIS A 146 15.19 0.44 18.77
CA HIS A 146 15.76 1.42 19.69
C HIS A 146 15.84 2.76 18.99
N ASP A 147 15.27 3.78 19.60
CA ASP A 147 15.26 5.16 19.08
C ASP A 147 15.86 6.12 20.11
N TYR A 148 16.97 6.73 19.72
CA TYR A 148 17.59 7.81 20.48
C TYR A 148 17.17 9.15 19.87
N GLY A 149 15.91 9.53 20.10
CA GLY A 149 15.29 10.71 19.53
C GLY A 149 15.63 12.01 20.26
N ASP A 150 16.92 12.40 20.36
CA ASP A 150 17.25 13.76 20.84
C ASP A 150 16.88 14.79 19.77
N PRO A 151 15.85 15.63 20.01
CA PRO A 151 15.38 16.62 19.02
C PRO A 151 16.45 17.63 18.61
N ARG A 152 17.38 17.98 19.49
CA ARG A 152 18.47 18.93 19.18
C ARG A 152 19.47 18.28 18.24
N LEU A 153 19.82 17.02 18.48
CA LEU A 153 20.73 16.26 17.63
C LEU A 153 20.14 16.10 16.22
N LEU A 154 18.89 15.70 16.13
CA LEU A 154 18.16 15.57 14.87
C LEU A 154 18.06 16.90 14.14
N HIS A 155 17.82 17.98 14.86
CA HIS A 155 17.76 19.32 14.27
C HIS A 155 19.12 19.80 13.77
N GLU A 156 20.12 19.91 14.66
CA GLU A 156 21.40 20.55 14.35
C GLU A 156 22.28 19.70 13.45
N ARG A 157 22.44 18.41 13.78
CA ARG A 157 23.33 17.49 13.08
C ARG A 157 22.66 16.75 11.94
N GLY A 158 21.37 16.48 12.05
CA GLY A 158 20.55 15.91 11.01
C GLY A 158 20.15 16.94 9.97
N LEU A 159 19.11 17.71 10.27
CA LEU A 159 18.45 18.61 9.32
C LEU A 159 19.34 19.77 8.87
N VAL A 160 19.75 20.65 9.78
CA VAL A 160 20.47 21.89 9.44
C VAL A 160 21.78 21.60 8.74
N ALA A 161 22.58 20.69 9.30
CA ALA A 161 23.87 20.34 8.71
C ALA A 161 23.75 19.59 7.35
N SER A 162 22.65 18.84 7.12
CA SER A 162 22.41 18.17 5.84
C SER A 162 21.96 19.17 4.77
N LEU A 163 21.09 20.11 5.10
CA LEU A 163 20.68 21.20 4.21
C LEU A 163 21.88 22.07 3.81
N ALA A 164 22.73 22.46 4.78
CA ALA A 164 23.95 23.23 4.52
C ALA A 164 24.92 22.48 3.59
N ALA A 165 25.03 21.15 3.72
CA ALA A 165 25.89 20.33 2.87
C ALA A 165 25.33 20.12 1.46
N ALA A 166 24.03 20.28 1.26
CA ALA A 166 23.37 20.01 -0.02
C ALA A 166 23.54 21.15 -1.05
N TRP A 167 23.85 22.37 -0.62
CA TRP A 167 24.00 23.56 -1.49
C TRP A 167 22.81 23.77 -2.43
N LEU A 168 21.58 23.58 -1.92
CA LEU A 168 20.35 23.74 -2.68
C LEU A 168 19.77 25.15 -2.51
N ASP A 169 19.03 25.59 -3.55
CA ASP A 169 18.10 26.71 -3.41
C ASP A 169 17.03 26.38 -2.38
N THR A 170 16.38 27.43 -1.84
CA THR A 170 15.30 27.26 -0.88
C THR A 170 14.21 26.36 -1.49
N PRO A 171 13.81 25.26 -0.82
CA PRO A 171 12.90 24.29 -1.40
C PRO A 171 11.46 24.81 -1.52
N ALA A 172 10.75 24.31 -2.54
CA ALA A 172 9.31 24.49 -2.69
C ALA A 172 8.52 23.50 -1.80
N ALA A 173 9.10 22.33 -1.49
CA ALA A 173 8.53 21.38 -0.56
C ALA A 173 9.63 20.60 0.18
N VAL A 174 9.36 20.22 1.42
CA VAL A 174 10.24 19.38 2.26
C VAL A 174 9.46 18.22 2.83
N ALA A 175 9.97 17.02 2.62
CA ALA A 175 9.43 15.76 3.17
C ALA A 175 10.35 15.21 4.27
N GLY A 176 9.80 14.43 5.19
CA GLY A 176 10.56 13.81 6.27
C GLY A 176 10.67 14.66 7.54
N VAL A 177 9.92 15.76 7.60
CA VAL A 177 9.82 16.65 8.76
C VAL A 177 8.36 16.99 9.03
N GLU A 178 8.08 17.44 10.25
CA GLU A 178 6.76 17.95 10.62
C GLU A 178 6.40 19.21 9.82
N HIS A 179 5.09 19.45 9.63
CA HIS A 179 4.59 20.53 8.78
C HIS A 179 5.10 21.92 9.20
N GLU A 180 5.08 22.24 10.50
CA GLU A 180 5.57 23.50 11.04
C GLU A 180 7.04 23.74 10.63
N ARG A 181 7.82 22.68 10.61
CA ARG A 181 9.22 22.74 10.20
C ARG A 181 9.37 22.91 8.70
N ALA A 182 8.53 22.26 7.91
CA ALA A 182 8.51 22.45 6.45
C ALA A 182 8.20 23.90 6.08
N VAL A 183 7.26 24.55 6.78
CA VAL A 183 6.91 25.98 6.57
C VAL A 183 8.11 26.89 6.80
N GLU A 184 8.93 26.63 7.82
CA GLU A 184 10.14 27.43 8.09
C GLU A 184 11.23 27.29 7.02
N LEU A 185 11.25 26.18 6.29
CA LEU A 185 12.30 25.82 5.34
C LEU A 185 11.95 26.14 3.89
N CYS A 186 10.67 26.29 3.56
CA CYS A 186 10.19 26.42 2.19
C CYS A 186 9.99 27.89 1.77
N ILE A 187 10.01 28.11 0.45
CA ILE A 187 9.47 29.34 -0.14
C ILE A 187 7.96 29.18 -0.25
N GLY A 188 7.22 30.02 0.46
CA GLY A 188 5.75 29.95 0.49
C GLY A 188 5.23 28.84 1.40
N GLU A 189 3.97 28.47 1.23
CA GLU A 189 3.32 27.46 2.02
C GLU A 189 3.50 26.07 1.39
N PRO A 190 4.25 25.15 2.03
CA PRO A 190 4.41 23.80 1.50
C PRO A 190 3.12 23.00 1.67
N PRO A 191 2.88 21.97 0.83
CA PRO A 191 1.73 21.11 1.00
C PRO A 191 1.78 20.41 2.37
N PRO A 192 0.66 20.34 3.11
CA PRO A 192 0.59 19.54 4.33
C PRO A 192 0.71 18.05 3.97
N LEU A 193 1.65 17.36 4.61
CA LEU A 193 1.90 15.94 4.36
C LEU A 193 1.20 15.08 5.41
N PRO A 194 0.52 14.00 5.02
CA PRO A 194 -0.13 13.10 5.96
C PRO A 194 0.85 12.17 6.69
N THR A 195 2.07 12.03 6.19
CA THR A 195 3.12 11.16 6.72
C THR A 195 4.47 11.87 6.73
N THR A 196 5.42 11.33 7.48
CA THR A 196 6.82 11.84 7.52
C THR A 196 7.85 10.81 7.09
N GLY A 197 7.43 9.60 6.74
CA GLY A 197 8.31 8.50 6.36
C GLY A 197 8.49 8.33 4.85
N ALA A 198 8.48 7.08 4.40
CA ALA A 198 8.77 6.72 3.01
C ALA A 198 7.78 7.31 1.99
N SER A 199 6.50 7.38 2.33
CA SER A 199 5.48 7.92 1.43
C SER A 199 5.49 9.46 1.34
N ALA A 200 6.08 10.14 2.32
CA ALA A 200 6.06 11.60 2.43
C ALA A 200 6.58 12.32 1.18
N SER A 201 7.66 11.81 0.57
CA SER A 201 8.22 12.42 -0.66
C SER A 201 7.25 12.37 -1.84
N LEU A 202 6.46 11.30 -1.94
CA LEU A 202 5.48 11.15 -3.01
C LEU A 202 4.21 11.96 -2.73
N PHE A 203 3.79 12.08 -1.47
CA PHE A 203 2.73 13.01 -1.07
C PHE A 203 3.14 14.47 -1.33
N ALA A 204 4.41 14.82 -1.06
CA ALA A 204 4.93 16.14 -1.38
C ALA A 204 4.87 16.42 -2.89
N LEU A 205 5.29 15.46 -3.71
CA LEU A 205 5.18 15.55 -5.17
C LEU A 205 3.73 15.68 -5.64
N ALA A 206 2.80 14.91 -5.05
CA ALA A 206 1.37 15.02 -5.30
C ALA A 206 0.82 16.41 -4.94
N GLY A 207 1.20 16.96 -3.80
CA GLY A 207 0.83 18.31 -3.39
C GLY A 207 1.39 19.40 -4.30
N MET A 208 2.63 19.26 -4.78
CA MET A 208 3.21 20.17 -5.77
C MET A 208 2.44 20.14 -7.10
N VAL A 209 2.02 18.95 -7.55
CA VAL A 209 1.20 18.79 -8.77
C VAL A 209 -0.16 19.46 -8.60
N ASP A 210 -0.85 19.25 -7.47
CA ASP A 210 -2.14 19.91 -7.19
C ASP A 210 -2.04 21.44 -7.18
N ALA A 211 -0.96 21.96 -6.57
CA ALA A 211 -0.72 23.39 -6.49
C ALA A 211 -0.14 23.99 -7.78
N GLY A 212 0.19 23.17 -8.80
CA GLY A 212 0.90 23.62 -9.99
C GLY A 212 2.30 24.20 -9.69
N THR A 213 2.92 23.80 -8.58
CA THR A 213 4.17 24.32 -8.09
C THR A 213 5.35 23.52 -8.68
N THR A 214 6.40 24.24 -9.07
CA THR A 214 7.68 23.65 -9.53
C THR A 214 8.82 24.12 -8.65
N GLY A 215 9.98 23.49 -8.74
CA GLY A 215 11.17 23.86 -7.97
C GLY A 215 11.77 22.69 -7.19
N PRO A 216 12.66 22.97 -6.22
CA PRO A 216 13.30 21.93 -5.44
C PRO A 216 12.34 21.26 -4.47
N LEU A 217 12.30 19.92 -4.50
CA LEU A 217 11.72 19.06 -3.48
C LEU A 217 12.86 18.36 -2.75
N VAL A 218 12.86 18.49 -1.42
CA VAL A 218 13.90 17.93 -0.55
C VAL A 218 13.27 16.94 0.42
N ALA A 219 13.92 15.80 0.58
CA ALA A 219 13.56 14.79 1.59
C ALA A 219 14.71 14.64 2.59
N VAL A 220 14.42 14.71 3.88
CA VAL A 220 15.42 14.59 4.95
C VAL A 220 15.00 13.54 5.95
N GLU A 221 15.96 12.74 6.38
CA GLU A 221 15.78 11.78 7.46
C GLU A 221 17.10 11.57 8.20
N GLN A 222 17.10 11.77 9.51
CA GLN A 222 18.32 11.72 10.32
C GLN A 222 19.40 12.63 9.72
N ALA A 223 20.46 12.09 9.16
CA ALA A 223 21.50 12.85 8.46
C ALA A 223 21.61 12.51 6.96
N SER A 224 20.57 11.91 6.40
CA SER A 224 20.44 11.65 4.97
C SER A 224 19.50 12.67 4.34
N LEU A 225 19.87 13.15 3.15
CA LEU A 225 19.08 14.08 2.36
C LEU A 225 19.12 13.64 0.90
N SER A 226 17.97 13.65 0.26
CA SER A 226 17.82 13.57 -1.18
C SER A 226 17.07 14.79 -1.68
N GLY A 227 17.55 15.41 -2.76
CA GLY A 227 16.92 16.58 -3.38
C GLY A 227 16.73 16.37 -4.87
N VAL A 228 15.57 16.78 -5.36
CA VAL A 228 15.25 16.80 -6.79
C VAL A 228 14.72 18.16 -7.19
N THR A 229 14.87 18.52 -8.47
CA THR A 229 14.15 19.65 -9.07
C THR A 229 12.96 19.09 -9.85
N VAL A 230 11.76 19.54 -9.49
CA VAL A 230 10.52 19.27 -10.19
C VAL A 230 10.29 20.39 -11.20
N SER A 231 10.12 20.06 -12.47
CA SER A 231 9.95 21.03 -13.55
C SER A 231 8.91 20.54 -14.56
N GLY A 232 8.51 21.39 -15.43
CA GLY A 232 7.51 21.27 -16.51
C GLY A 232 7.03 19.89 -16.92
N GLY A 233 5.79 19.81 -17.31
CA GLY A 233 5.07 18.58 -17.65
C GLY A 233 3.85 18.35 -16.76
N VAL A 234 3.10 17.30 -17.05
CA VAL A 234 1.86 16.96 -16.35
C VAL A 234 1.96 15.52 -15.88
N ALA A 235 1.54 15.26 -14.65
CA ALA A 235 1.28 13.93 -14.12
C ALA A 235 -0.20 13.83 -13.74
N GLU A 236 -0.82 12.68 -14.01
CA GLU A 236 -2.18 12.41 -13.55
C GLU A 236 -2.16 12.11 -12.05
N LEU A 237 -3.13 12.62 -11.30
CA LEU A 237 -3.21 12.43 -9.85
C LEU A 237 -4.51 11.72 -9.48
N HIS A 238 -4.38 10.56 -8.84
CA HIS A 238 -5.49 9.73 -8.41
C HIS A 238 -5.45 9.55 -6.88
N ARG A 239 -6.42 10.12 -6.18
CA ARG A 239 -6.48 10.10 -4.71
C ARG A 239 -7.49 9.08 -4.20
N ARG A 240 -7.04 8.26 -3.26
CA ARG A 240 -7.86 7.37 -2.45
C ARG A 240 -7.73 7.76 -0.98
N GLU A 241 -8.23 8.92 -0.65
CA GLU A 241 -8.09 9.57 0.66
C GLU A 241 -9.48 9.79 1.28
N PRO A 242 -10.15 8.74 1.76
CA PRO A 242 -11.46 8.87 2.36
C PRO A 242 -11.43 9.77 3.60
N PRO A 243 -12.56 10.42 3.96
CA PRO A 243 -12.66 11.16 5.21
C PRO A 243 -12.27 10.31 6.41
N ALA A 244 -11.54 10.92 7.36
CA ALA A 244 -11.14 10.26 8.60
C ALA A 244 -12.35 9.98 9.48
N ARG A 245 -12.31 8.85 10.19
CA ARG A 245 -13.28 8.48 11.21
C ARG A 245 -12.62 7.66 12.31
N PRO A 246 -13.20 7.62 13.51
CA PRO A 246 -12.69 6.76 14.58
C PRO A 246 -12.65 5.30 14.16
N ALA A 247 -11.64 4.56 14.60
CA ALA A 247 -11.59 3.12 14.40
C ALA A 247 -12.71 2.43 15.20
N PRO A 248 -13.33 1.34 14.67
CA PRO A 248 -14.35 0.62 15.40
C PRO A 248 -13.79 0.04 16.70
N VAL A 249 -14.57 0.11 17.76
CA VAL A 249 -14.22 -0.51 19.03
C VAL A 249 -14.56 -2.00 18.95
N GLY A 250 -13.60 -2.86 19.29
CA GLY A 250 -13.82 -4.29 19.28
C GLY A 250 -13.08 -5.00 20.40
N THR A 251 -13.54 -6.22 20.70
CA THR A 251 -12.93 -7.13 21.67
C THR A 251 -12.04 -8.13 20.92
N TYR A 252 -10.83 -8.32 21.39
CA TYR A 252 -9.92 -9.35 20.88
C TYR A 252 -9.69 -10.39 21.99
N LEU A 253 -9.91 -11.65 21.65
CA LEU A 253 -9.52 -12.79 22.49
C LEU A 253 -8.32 -13.46 21.83
N GLU A 254 -7.29 -13.72 22.60
CA GLU A 254 -6.14 -14.47 22.15
C GLU A 254 -6.57 -15.86 21.66
N GLY A 255 -6.12 -16.24 20.47
CA GLY A 255 -6.43 -17.53 19.85
C GLY A 255 -5.24 -18.48 19.96
N ALA A 256 -5.52 -19.78 19.90
CA ALA A 256 -4.46 -20.76 19.70
C ALA A 256 -3.89 -20.65 18.28
N ASP A 257 -2.57 -20.84 18.14
CA ASP A 257 -1.95 -20.98 16.85
C ASP A 257 -2.52 -22.20 16.10
N ILE A 258 -3.13 -21.95 14.96
CA ILE A 258 -3.65 -23.00 14.10
C ILE A 258 -2.63 -23.24 12.99
N PRO A 259 -1.98 -24.40 12.92
CA PRO A 259 -1.04 -24.70 11.85
C PRO A 259 -1.75 -24.73 10.50
N ILE A 260 -1.10 -24.15 9.49
CA ILE A 260 -1.62 -24.13 8.12
C ILE A 260 -1.55 -25.55 7.56
N SER A 261 -2.66 -26.04 6.97
CA SER A 261 -2.66 -27.27 6.19
C SER A 261 -1.88 -27.07 4.90
N LEU A 262 -0.78 -27.81 4.70
CA LEU A 262 0.01 -27.76 3.46
C LEU A 262 -0.85 -27.99 2.22
N ALA A 263 -1.76 -28.96 2.26
CA ALA A 263 -2.65 -29.26 1.15
C ALA A 263 -3.64 -28.13 0.83
N ALA A 264 -4.10 -27.38 1.83
CA ALA A 264 -4.94 -26.20 1.60
C ALA A 264 -4.12 -25.02 1.06
N TYR A 265 -2.87 -24.92 1.49
CA TYR A 265 -1.94 -23.90 1.03
C TYR A 265 -1.60 -24.09 -0.45
N GLU A 266 -1.18 -25.29 -0.86
CA GLU A 266 -0.86 -25.63 -2.24
C GLU A 266 -2.02 -25.40 -3.21
N ARG A 267 -3.24 -25.74 -2.81
CA ARG A 267 -4.41 -25.66 -3.68
C ARG A 267 -4.96 -24.26 -3.89
N ALA A 268 -4.80 -23.38 -2.91
CA ALA A 268 -5.58 -22.15 -2.90
C ALA A 268 -4.76 -20.87 -2.68
N PHE A 269 -3.51 -20.97 -2.25
CA PHE A 269 -2.76 -19.78 -1.84
C PHE A 269 -2.52 -18.81 -2.99
N GLU A 270 -1.94 -19.28 -4.08
CA GLU A 270 -1.65 -18.43 -5.25
C GLU A 270 -2.95 -17.91 -5.88
N ALA A 271 -3.88 -18.80 -6.19
CA ALA A 271 -5.14 -18.43 -6.82
C ALA A 271 -5.99 -17.48 -5.96
N LYS A 272 -6.00 -17.68 -4.64
CA LYS A 272 -6.69 -16.79 -3.69
C LYS A 272 -6.04 -15.40 -3.67
N THR A 273 -4.71 -15.33 -3.65
CA THR A 273 -3.95 -14.07 -3.59
C THR A 273 -4.02 -13.31 -4.90
N ARG A 274 -3.95 -14.02 -6.04
CA ARG A 274 -4.09 -13.44 -7.39
C ARG A 274 -5.54 -13.18 -7.76
N TRP A 275 -6.48 -13.76 -7.03
CA TRP A 275 -7.92 -13.68 -7.26
C TRP A 275 -8.32 -14.33 -8.59
N GLU A 276 -8.02 -15.62 -8.73
CA GLU A 276 -8.22 -16.43 -9.92
C GLU A 276 -9.09 -17.64 -9.64
N ALA A 277 -10.03 -17.95 -10.55
CA ALA A 277 -10.82 -19.18 -10.55
C ALA A 277 -10.22 -20.20 -11.52
N GLY A 278 -10.51 -21.48 -11.29
CA GLY A 278 -10.21 -22.56 -12.24
C GLY A 278 -11.36 -22.76 -13.21
N ARG A 279 -11.09 -22.72 -14.52
CA ARG A 279 -12.02 -23.09 -15.59
C ARG A 279 -11.54 -24.36 -16.26
N PHE A 280 -12.39 -25.41 -16.25
CA PHE A 280 -12.08 -26.68 -16.91
C PHE A 280 -12.43 -26.61 -18.38
N ALA A 281 -11.66 -27.31 -19.23
CA ALA A 281 -11.84 -27.30 -20.70
C ALA A 281 -13.21 -27.84 -21.15
N GLU A 282 -13.82 -28.71 -20.34
CA GLU A 282 -15.10 -29.37 -20.66
C GLU A 282 -16.33 -28.59 -20.12
N SER A 283 -16.12 -27.49 -19.43
CA SER A 283 -17.20 -26.73 -18.77
C SER A 283 -16.86 -25.25 -18.76
N ASP A 284 -17.83 -24.39 -19.08
CA ASP A 284 -17.71 -22.93 -18.89
C ASP A 284 -17.83 -22.49 -17.40
N GLU A 285 -18.09 -23.45 -16.50
CA GLU A 285 -18.20 -23.16 -15.07
C GLU A 285 -16.83 -22.84 -14.46
N MET A 286 -16.83 -21.86 -13.56
CA MET A 286 -15.66 -21.47 -12.81
C MET A 286 -15.73 -21.93 -11.37
N ASP A 287 -14.66 -22.56 -10.88
CA ASP A 287 -14.51 -22.92 -9.45
C ASP A 287 -13.60 -21.91 -8.72
N PHE A 288 -14.12 -21.35 -7.63
CA PHE A 288 -13.32 -20.53 -6.75
C PHE A 288 -13.45 -20.99 -5.27
N PRO A 289 -12.35 -21.31 -4.59
CA PRO A 289 -10.99 -21.47 -5.15
C PRO A 289 -10.93 -22.66 -6.13
N PRO A 290 -9.93 -22.73 -7.02
CA PRO A 290 -9.76 -23.83 -7.96
C PRO A 290 -9.72 -25.18 -7.23
N ARG A 291 -10.41 -26.18 -7.77
CA ARG A 291 -10.49 -27.53 -7.18
C ARG A 291 -10.34 -28.57 -8.27
N TYR A 292 -9.87 -29.76 -7.87
CA TYR A 292 -9.95 -30.92 -8.73
C TYR A 292 -11.40 -31.40 -8.79
N ARG A 293 -11.85 -31.83 -9.97
CA ARG A 293 -13.16 -32.41 -10.19
C ARG A 293 -13.04 -33.89 -10.56
N LEU A 294 -14.10 -34.65 -10.42
CA LEU A 294 -14.23 -35.95 -11.05
C LEU A 294 -14.85 -35.76 -12.45
N ALA A 295 -14.15 -36.21 -13.46
CA ALA A 295 -14.68 -36.30 -14.83
C ALA A 295 -15.79 -37.36 -14.91
N GLU A 296 -16.56 -37.38 -16.00
CA GLU A 296 -17.67 -38.35 -16.19
C GLU A 296 -17.21 -39.81 -16.16
N ASP A 297 -15.98 -40.08 -16.55
CA ASP A 297 -15.34 -41.40 -16.50
C ASP A 297 -14.81 -41.79 -15.12
N GLY A 298 -14.95 -40.93 -14.13
CA GLY A 298 -14.45 -41.12 -12.75
C GLY A 298 -12.97 -40.79 -12.58
N ALA A 299 -12.27 -40.32 -13.62
CA ALA A 299 -10.90 -39.84 -13.48
C ALA A 299 -10.83 -38.50 -12.76
N LEU A 300 -9.68 -38.21 -12.15
CA LEU A 300 -9.44 -36.92 -11.51
C LEU A 300 -9.11 -35.88 -12.59
N ALA A 301 -10.00 -34.92 -12.78
CA ALA A 301 -9.76 -33.75 -13.62
C ALA A 301 -9.03 -32.66 -12.80
N SER A 302 -7.75 -32.48 -13.09
CA SER A 302 -6.89 -31.46 -12.48
C SER A 302 -6.44 -30.39 -13.51
N ASP A 303 -6.85 -30.54 -14.75
CA ASP A 303 -6.46 -29.69 -15.86
C ASP A 303 -7.47 -28.54 -16.01
N TYR A 304 -7.12 -27.38 -15.46
CA TYR A 304 -7.91 -26.18 -15.55
C TYR A 304 -7.01 -24.97 -15.83
N GLU A 305 -7.56 -24.00 -16.55
CA GLU A 305 -6.95 -22.70 -16.78
C GLU A 305 -7.31 -21.75 -15.62
N LEU A 306 -6.32 -21.00 -15.11
CA LEU A 306 -6.57 -19.95 -14.12
C LEU A 306 -7.09 -18.68 -14.80
N ILE A 307 -8.28 -18.25 -14.41
CA ILE A 307 -8.96 -17.08 -14.97
C ILE A 307 -9.07 -16.00 -13.89
N PRO A 308 -8.54 -14.77 -14.16
CA PRO A 308 -8.70 -13.66 -13.24
C PRO A 308 -10.18 -13.33 -13.00
N LEU A 309 -10.54 -13.18 -11.73
CA LEU A 309 -11.90 -12.80 -11.33
C LEU A 309 -12.06 -11.29 -11.21
N PRO A 310 -13.27 -10.76 -11.46
CA PRO A 310 -13.60 -9.38 -11.18
C PRO A 310 -13.36 -9.01 -9.70
N ARG A 311 -12.91 -7.80 -9.46
CA ARG A 311 -12.69 -7.27 -8.10
C ARG A 311 -13.79 -6.28 -7.70
N THR A 312 -14.98 -6.43 -8.25
CA THR A 312 -16.20 -5.70 -7.93
C THR A 312 -17.36 -6.67 -7.83
N GLY A 313 -18.39 -6.29 -7.11
CA GLY A 313 -19.57 -7.14 -6.94
C GLY A 313 -20.62 -6.51 -6.03
N THR A 314 -21.66 -7.31 -5.77
CA THR A 314 -22.82 -6.92 -4.98
C THR A 314 -23.02 -7.90 -3.82
N VAL A 315 -23.38 -7.41 -2.66
CA VAL A 315 -23.68 -8.24 -1.48
C VAL A 315 -24.93 -9.05 -1.72
N TYR A 316 -24.77 -10.38 -1.78
CA TYR A 316 -25.87 -11.32 -1.91
C TYR A 316 -26.54 -11.62 -0.55
N THR A 317 -25.72 -11.77 0.49
CA THR A 317 -26.17 -11.94 1.87
C THR A 317 -25.13 -11.43 2.84
N GLU A 318 -25.53 -11.09 4.06
CA GLU A 318 -24.66 -10.58 5.09
C GLU A 318 -24.97 -11.20 6.45
N THR A 319 -24.00 -11.16 7.35
CA THR A 319 -24.15 -11.45 8.77
C THR A 319 -23.10 -10.74 9.59
N THR A 320 -23.45 -10.33 10.81
CA THR A 320 -22.50 -9.72 11.74
C THR A 320 -22.24 -10.63 12.93
N VAL A 321 -20.99 -10.95 13.16
CA VAL A 321 -20.53 -11.81 14.24
C VAL A 321 -20.21 -10.96 15.46
N HIS A 322 -21.01 -11.08 16.51
CA HIS A 322 -20.84 -10.36 17.78
C HIS A 322 -20.18 -11.24 18.86
N MET A 323 -20.35 -12.55 18.77
CA MET A 323 -19.75 -13.46 19.74
C MET A 323 -18.22 -13.47 19.57
N PRO A 324 -17.45 -13.31 20.65
CA PRO A 324 -16.01 -13.33 20.57
C PRO A 324 -15.49 -14.65 19.97
N VAL A 325 -14.66 -14.52 18.93
CA VAL A 325 -13.98 -15.65 18.27
C VAL A 325 -12.49 -15.51 18.57
N PRO A 326 -11.84 -16.52 19.18
CA PRO A 326 -10.40 -16.46 19.45
C PRO A 326 -9.57 -16.19 18.19
N GLY A 327 -8.61 -15.28 18.28
CA GLY A 327 -7.77 -14.84 17.17
C GLY A 327 -8.41 -13.83 16.23
N LEU A 328 -9.65 -13.39 16.48
CA LEU A 328 -10.34 -12.38 15.69
C LEU A 328 -10.86 -11.24 16.56
N ARG A 329 -10.79 -10.02 16.06
CA ARG A 329 -11.47 -8.88 16.69
C ARG A 329 -12.96 -8.95 16.35
N THR A 330 -13.83 -8.83 17.35
CA THR A 330 -15.29 -8.81 17.20
C THR A 330 -15.87 -7.49 17.73
N PRO A 331 -17.01 -6.97 17.18
CA PRO A 331 -17.76 -7.55 16.07
C PRO A 331 -17.07 -7.40 14.72
N TYR A 332 -17.44 -8.25 13.76
CA TYR A 332 -17.05 -8.11 12.34
C TYR A 332 -18.19 -8.60 11.45
N SER A 333 -18.31 -8.03 10.25
CA SER A 333 -19.29 -8.48 9.25
C SER A 333 -18.68 -9.44 8.24
N LEU A 334 -19.48 -10.45 7.88
CA LEU A 334 -19.22 -11.39 6.78
C LEU A 334 -20.27 -11.15 5.70
N VAL A 335 -19.84 -11.19 4.46
CA VAL A 335 -20.72 -11.09 3.28
C VAL A 335 -20.42 -12.21 2.30
N ILE A 336 -21.46 -12.69 1.61
CA ILE A 336 -21.29 -13.40 0.34
C ILE A 336 -21.47 -12.35 -0.77
N VAL A 337 -20.45 -12.20 -1.58
CA VAL A 337 -20.44 -11.26 -2.70
C VAL A 337 -20.64 -12.02 -4.00
N GLU A 338 -21.62 -11.60 -4.79
CA GLU A 338 -21.79 -12.00 -6.18
C GLU A 338 -20.92 -11.12 -7.05
N LEU A 339 -19.95 -11.73 -7.74
CA LEU A 339 -18.96 -11.00 -8.53
C LEU A 339 -19.55 -10.53 -9.86
N ASP A 340 -19.15 -9.34 -10.31
CA ASP A 340 -19.70 -8.74 -11.52
C ASP A 340 -19.35 -9.54 -12.78
N GLY A 341 -20.36 -9.95 -13.55
CA GLY A 341 -20.19 -10.56 -14.86
C GLY A 341 -19.72 -12.02 -14.88
N VAL A 342 -19.67 -12.68 -13.73
CA VAL A 342 -19.32 -14.10 -13.60
C VAL A 342 -20.24 -14.80 -12.60
N ASP A 343 -20.48 -16.10 -12.79
CA ASP A 343 -21.28 -16.90 -11.84
C ASP A 343 -20.41 -17.44 -10.68
N VAL A 344 -19.77 -16.50 -9.97
CA VAL A 344 -18.94 -16.81 -8.79
C VAL A 344 -19.41 -15.99 -7.62
N ARG A 345 -19.63 -16.67 -6.49
CA ARG A 345 -19.91 -16.06 -5.19
C ARG A 345 -18.79 -16.37 -4.21
N ALA A 346 -18.34 -15.36 -3.47
CA ALA A 346 -17.25 -15.52 -2.53
C ALA A 346 -17.65 -15.01 -1.13
N LEU A 347 -17.35 -15.84 -0.11
CA LEU A 347 -17.49 -15.45 1.28
C LEU A 347 -16.27 -14.66 1.73
N MET A 348 -16.48 -13.47 2.31
CA MET A 348 -15.39 -12.64 2.80
C MET A 348 -15.81 -11.72 3.95
N LYS A 349 -14.83 -11.20 4.67
CA LYS A 349 -15.03 -10.15 5.66
C LYS A 349 -15.26 -8.80 4.97
N VAL A 350 -15.88 -7.89 5.69
CA VAL A 350 -16.02 -6.48 5.30
C VAL A 350 -14.84 -5.69 5.86
N THR A 351 -14.30 -4.79 5.06
CA THR A 351 -13.29 -3.80 5.45
C THR A 351 -13.78 -2.37 5.21
N GLY A 352 -13.14 -1.39 5.84
CA GLY A 352 -13.44 0.02 5.61
C GLY A 352 -14.88 0.44 5.97
N ALA A 353 -15.64 -0.36 6.74
CA ALA A 353 -17.00 -0.06 7.21
C ALA A 353 -17.17 -0.49 8.67
N GLU A 354 -18.13 0.15 9.37
CA GLU A 354 -18.52 -0.28 10.70
C GLU A 354 -19.22 -1.65 10.61
N PRO A 355 -18.96 -2.59 11.55
CA PRO A 355 -19.67 -3.86 11.56
C PRO A 355 -21.20 -3.67 11.65
N GLY A 356 -21.94 -4.42 10.84
CA GLY A 356 -23.40 -4.36 10.80
C GLY A 356 -24.00 -3.20 10.00
N THR A 357 -23.18 -2.48 9.21
CA THR A 357 -23.65 -1.33 8.42
C THR A 357 -23.74 -1.60 6.92
N VAL A 358 -23.45 -2.82 6.49
CA VAL A 358 -23.48 -3.19 5.07
C VAL A 358 -24.78 -3.93 4.77
N ASP A 359 -25.57 -3.43 3.87
CA ASP A 359 -26.87 -4.01 3.50
C ASP A 359 -26.73 -5.03 2.34
N ILE A 360 -27.68 -5.96 2.27
CA ILE A 360 -27.87 -6.80 1.08
C ILE A 360 -28.16 -5.90 -0.13
N GLY A 361 -27.51 -6.19 -1.25
CA GLY A 361 -27.58 -5.37 -2.47
C GLY A 361 -26.56 -4.22 -2.52
N ALA A 362 -25.79 -3.99 -1.46
CA ALA A 362 -24.73 -3.00 -1.49
C ALA A 362 -23.66 -3.38 -2.52
N ARG A 363 -23.28 -2.41 -3.35
CA ARG A 363 -22.17 -2.55 -4.29
C ARG A 363 -20.85 -2.22 -3.60
N GLY A 364 -19.77 -2.83 -4.10
CA GLY A 364 -18.45 -2.56 -3.56
C GLY A 364 -17.34 -3.19 -4.39
N ARG A 365 -16.13 -3.03 -3.87
CA ARG A 365 -14.92 -3.59 -4.45
C ARG A 365 -14.23 -4.56 -3.50
N LEU A 366 -13.36 -5.37 -4.06
CA LEU A 366 -12.52 -6.27 -3.29
C LEU A 366 -11.13 -5.63 -3.10
N ALA A 367 -10.77 -5.42 -1.85
CA ALA A 367 -9.50 -4.87 -1.43
C ALA A 367 -8.60 -5.99 -0.89
N LEU A 368 -7.33 -6.02 -1.31
CA LEU A 368 -6.35 -6.93 -0.69
C LEU A 368 -6.12 -6.48 0.75
N ARG A 369 -6.24 -7.41 1.69
CA ARG A 369 -6.08 -7.15 3.13
C ARG A 369 -5.36 -8.32 3.81
N ARG A 370 -4.81 -8.04 4.98
CA ARG A 370 -4.32 -9.06 5.89
C ARG A 370 -5.50 -9.70 6.62
N VAL A 371 -5.98 -10.84 6.10
CA VAL A 371 -7.19 -11.50 6.60
C VAL A 371 -6.99 -12.22 7.92
N ALA A 372 -5.75 -12.58 8.24
CA ALA A 372 -5.34 -13.21 9.50
C ALA A 372 -3.83 -13.02 9.75
N VAL A 373 -3.41 -13.32 10.97
CA VAL A 373 -2.01 -13.55 11.33
C VAL A 373 -1.93 -14.97 11.91
N ARG A 374 -1.05 -15.80 11.38
CA ARG A 374 -0.89 -17.19 11.80
C ARG A 374 0.54 -17.39 12.28
N SER A 375 0.69 -17.71 13.56
CA SER A 375 2.02 -17.85 14.18
C SER A 375 2.96 -16.65 13.88
N GLY A 376 2.41 -15.43 13.91
CA GLY A 376 3.14 -14.21 13.60
C GLY A 376 3.30 -13.88 12.11
N VAL A 377 2.92 -14.79 11.21
CA VAL A 377 3.03 -14.59 9.76
C VAL A 377 1.73 -14.04 9.19
N PRO A 378 1.75 -12.95 8.39
CA PRO A 378 0.55 -12.42 7.78
C PRO A 378 -0.01 -13.36 6.70
N ASP A 379 -1.33 -13.57 6.73
CA ASP A 379 -2.10 -14.26 5.68
C ASP A 379 -2.94 -13.23 4.92
N TYR A 380 -2.78 -13.16 3.61
CA TYR A 380 -3.43 -12.18 2.75
C TYR A 380 -4.58 -12.78 1.96
N GLY A 381 -5.57 -11.94 1.70
CA GLY A 381 -6.73 -12.27 0.89
C GLY A 381 -7.56 -11.03 0.61
N TYR A 382 -8.72 -11.22 0.00
CA TYR A 382 -9.60 -10.09 -0.32
C TYR A 382 -10.71 -9.94 0.71
N MET A 383 -11.00 -8.69 1.03
CA MET A 383 -12.15 -8.26 1.82
C MET A 383 -13.04 -7.33 0.98
N PHE A 384 -14.32 -7.30 1.29
CA PHE A 384 -15.28 -6.44 0.63
C PHE A 384 -15.26 -5.05 1.24
N GLU A 385 -15.00 -4.05 0.42
CA GLU A 385 -15.11 -2.65 0.78
C GLU A 385 -16.35 -2.07 0.08
N PRO A 386 -17.41 -1.72 0.83
CA PRO A 386 -18.63 -1.19 0.25
C PRO A 386 -18.38 0.19 -0.40
N GLU A 387 -19.04 0.45 -1.52
CA GLU A 387 -19.10 1.79 -2.10
C GLU A 387 -19.80 2.71 -1.10
N ARG A 388 -19.24 3.91 -0.94
CA ARG A 388 -19.88 4.90 -0.09
C ARG A 388 -21.01 5.54 -0.85
N VAL A 389 -22.23 5.40 -0.36
CA VAL A 389 -23.32 6.23 -0.81
C VAL A 389 -22.98 7.67 -0.37
N ALA A 390 -22.85 8.57 -1.33
CA ALA A 390 -22.69 9.98 -1.02
C ALA A 390 -23.93 10.41 -0.22
N ALA A 391 -23.71 10.87 1.02
CA ALA A 391 -24.78 11.37 1.88
C ALA A 391 -25.26 12.73 1.41
#